data_d9490cd50b3e4ac8584a58a91ae9be9d
#
_entry.id   d9490cd50b3e4ac8584a58a91ae9be9d
#
_cell.length_a   1.000
_cell.length_b   1.000
_cell.length_c   1.000
_cell.angle_alpha   90.00
_cell.angle_beta   90.00
_cell.angle_gamma   90.00
#
_symmetry.space_group_name_H-M   'P 1'
#
loop_
_entity.id
_entity.type
_entity.pdbx_description
1 polymer ?
#
loop_
_entity_poly.entity_id
_entity_poly.type
_entity_poly.pdbx_seq_one_letter_code
_entity_poly.pdbx_strand_id
1 'polypeptide(L)'
;MGILVLAMAAFANADDGTLDMARRQQGILTGMPFMANVSARAYVDDAGLRMYFAKPPARIVSLAPSITEMLFAMEAGAQLVGVTDFCDYPPEALTKPKVGYSNPNLETLVALQPDLVVAPHDFLKPDIIVKLEQLKIPVFILADKNVEGIFVHIQTLGRIVGHSAKADTVAMQLRHQVATIQQRVQGMAPVRMLYVLNSHPLITVGPG
;
A
#
# COMPACT_ATOMS: atom_id res chain seq x y z
N MET A 1 -16.35 -28.74 27.29
CA MET A 1 -17.51 -29.26 26.56
C MET A 1 -18.31 -28.07 26.03
N GLY A 2 -18.31 -27.86 24.70
CA GLY A 2 -19.32 -27.11 23.95
C GLY A 2 -19.16 -25.61 23.94
N ILE A 3 -18.64 -25.07 22.83
CA ILE A 3 -19.18 -24.09 21.89
C ILE A 3 -18.14 -23.94 20.78
N LEU A 4 -18.22 -24.85 19.84
CA LEU A 4 -17.53 -24.69 18.55
C LEU A 4 -18.44 -25.38 17.52
N VAL A 5 -19.49 -24.72 17.09
CA VAL A 5 -20.23 -24.96 15.84
C VAL A 5 -21.32 -23.88 15.77
N LEU A 6 -21.10 -22.81 15.01
CA LEU A 6 -22.11 -22.08 14.23
C LEU A 6 -21.45 -20.88 13.53
N ALA A 7 -20.77 -21.12 12.41
CA ALA A 7 -20.50 -20.12 11.39
C ALA A 7 -20.15 -20.79 10.06
N MET A 8 -20.96 -21.80 9.66
CA MET A 8 -20.90 -22.36 8.31
C MET A 8 -22.31 -22.45 7.77
N ALA A 9 -22.90 -21.36 7.37
CA ALA A 9 -24.05 -21.34 6.45
C ALA A 9 -24.42 -19.91 6.09
N ALA A 10 -23.65 -19.27 5.21
CA ALA A 10 -24.10 -18.14 4.38
C ALA A 10 -23.00 -17.68 3.41
N PHE A 11 -22.53 -18.54 2.50
CA PHE A 11 -21.82 -18.12 1.29
C PHE A 11 -22.00 -19.20 0.21
N ALA A 12 -23.18 -19.27 -0.32
CA ALA A 12 -23.44 -19.90 -1.60
C ALA A 12 -23.98 -18.81 -2.51
N ASN A 13 -23.13 -18.34 -3.38
CA ASN A 13 -23.26 -17.55 -4.60
C ASN A 13 -22.41 -16.28 -4.58
N ALA A 14 -21.12 -16.45 -4.86
CA ALA A 14 -20.30 -15.42 -5.46
C ALA A 14 -19.25 -16.15 -6.32
N ASP A 15 -19.54 -16.22 -7.59
CA ASP A 15 -18.66 -16.73 -8.63
C ASP A 15 -17.81 -15.55 -9.14
N ASP A 16 -16.94 -15.05 -8.26
CA ASP A 16 -15.94 -14.05 -8.58
C ASP A 16 -14.73 -14.25 -7.65
N GLY A 17 -13.54 -14.09 -8.14
CA GLY A 17 -12.23 -14.34 -7.54
C GLY A 17 -12.01 -14.18 -6.02
N THR A 18 -13.05 -13.93 -5.20
CA THR A 18 -12.99 -13.77 -3.75
C THR A 18 -12.72 -15.09 -3.01
N LEU A 19 -13.15 -16.22 -3.58
CA LEU A 19 -12.86 -17.57 -3.03
C LEU A 19 -11.39 -17.97 -3.20
N ASP A 20 -10.73 -17.45 -4.22
CA ASP A 20 -9.30 -17.72 -4.45
C ASP A 20 -8.42 -16.94 -3.47
N MET A 21 -8.82 -15.73 -3.06
CA MET A 21 -8.15 -14.96 -2.02
C MET A 21 -8.25 -15.61 -0.62
N ALA A 22 -9.40 -16.17 -0.27
CA ALA A 22 -9.58 -16.84 1.02
C ALA A 22 -8.75 -18.13 1.14
N ARG A 23 -8.57 -18.88 0.04
CA ARG A 23 -7.67 -20.04 -0.01
C ARG A 23 -6.20 -19.67 0.11
N ARG A 24 -5.80 -18.51 -0.41
CA ARG A 24 -4.44 -17.97 -0.28
C ARG A 24 -4.08 -17.63 1.16
N GLN A 25 -5.05 -17.14 1.96
CA GLN A 25 -4.84 -16.88 3.39
C GLN A 25 -4.49 -18.15 4.18
N GLN A 26 -5.00 -19.30 3.82
CA GLN A 26 -4.69 -20.58 4.50
C GLN A 26 -3.32 -21.14 4.13
N GLY A 27 -2.84 -20.91 2.89
CA GLY A 27 -1.53 -21.37 2.42
C GLY A 27 -0.35 -20.66 3.08
N ILE A 28 -0.51 -19.38 3.42
CA ILE A 28 0.54 -18.57 4.05
C ILE A 28 0.72 -18.94 5.53
N LEU A 29 -0.35 -19.38 6.18
CA LEU A 29 -0.31 -19.77 7.61
C LEU A 29 0.28 -21.16 7.86
N THR A 30 0.31 -22.06 6.85
CA THR A 30 0.81 -23.43 7.00
C THR A 30 2.32 -23.60 6.87
N GLY A 31 3.03 -22.57 6.44
CA GLY A 31 4.49 -22.59 6.23
C GLY A 31 5.34 -21.89 7.29
N MET A 32 4.72 -21.24 8.29
CA MET A 32 5.48 -20.58 9.36
C MET A 32 5.50 -21.46 10.62
N PRO A 33 6.68 -21.76 11.19
CA PRO A 33 6.73 -22.41 12.49
C PRO A 33 6.04 -21.50 13.50
N PHE A 34 5.11 -22.06 14.27
CA PHE A 34 4.44 -21.43 15.40
C PHE A 34 5.49 -20.96 16.43
N MET A 35 6.00 -19.76 16.25
CA MET A 35 6.84 -19.07 17.21
C MET A 35 5.92 -18.38 18.24
N ALA A 36 5.49 -19.14 19.24
CA ALA A 36 4.89 -18.60 20.45
C ALA A 36 5.95 -17.78 21.19
N ASN A 37 6.16 -16.55 20.83
CA ASN A 37 6.72 -15.46 21.64
C ASN A 37 7.32 -14.31 20.83
N VAL A 38 6.66 -13.84 19.78
CA VAL A 38 7.05 -12.58 19.13
C VAL A 38 5.84 -11.67 19.11
N SER A 39 5.98 -10.46 19.65
CA SER A 39 5.00 -9.37 19.54
C SER A 39 4.90 -8.88 18.10
N ALA A 40 4.70 -9.77 17.15
CA ALA A 40 4.49 -9.44 15.75
C ALA A 40 3.15 -8.72 15.63
N ARG A 41 3.18 -7.48 15.18
CA ARG A 41 1.96 -6.73 14.89
C ARG A 41 1.39 -7.20 13.56
N ALA A 42 0.10 -7.53 13.56
CA ALA A 42 -0.64 -7.82 12.35
C ALA A 42 -1.09 -6.52 11.69
N TYR A 43 -0.86 -6.40 10.41
CA TYR A 43 -1.37 -5.33 9.56
C TYR A 43 -2.24 -5.94 8.48
N VAL A 44 -3.32 -5.27 8.15
CA VAL A 44 -4.22 -5.68 7.05
C VAL A 44 -4.10 -4.61 5.98
N ASP A 45 -3.82 -5.03 4.76
CA ASP A 45 -3.80 -4.14 3.60
C ASP A 45 -5.21 -3.92 3.03
N ASP A 46 -5.33 -3.08 2.02
CA ASP A 46 -6.63 -2.77 1.42
C ASP A 46 -7.17 -3.87 0.49
N ALA A 47 -6.36 -4.89 0.18
CA ALA A 47 -6.81 -6.13 -0.46
C ALA A 47 -7.30 -7.17 0.58
N GLY A 48 -7.25 -6.86 1.88
CA GLY A 48 -7.66 -7.73 2.97
C GLY A 48 -6.61 -8.77 3.38
N LEU A 49 -5.39 -8.69 2.86
CA LEU A 49 -4.30 -9.58 3.23
C LEU A 49 -3.70 -9.18 4.58
N ARG A 50 -3.46 -10.19 5.45
CA ARG A 50 -2.81 -9.98 6.74
C ARG A 50 -1.32 -10.24 6.63
N MET A 51 -0.53 -9.29 7.10
CA MET A 51 0.92 -9.39 7.18
C MET A 51 1.40 -9.23 8.60
N TYR A 52 2.48 -9.93 8.93
CA TYR A 52 3.10 -9.91 10.25
C TYR A 52 4.56 -9.51 10.09
N PHE A 53 4.96 -8.45 10.77
CA PHE A 53 6.34 -8.01 10.80
C PHE A 53 6.92 -8.18 12.21
N ALA A 54 7.92 -9.06 12.34
CA ALA A 54 8.65 -9.24 13.60
C ALA A 54 9.58 -8.05 13.90
N LYS A 55 10.02 -7.35 12.86
CA LYS A 55 10.82 -6.12 12.88
C LYS A 55 10.41 -5.24 11.69
N PRO A 56 10.62 -3.93 11.76
CA PRO A 56 10.39 -3.06 10.61
C PRO A 56 11.16 -3.53 9.37
N PRO A 57 10.55 -3.50 8.17
CA PRO A 57 11.22 -3.78 6.91
C PRO A 57 12.41 -2.84 6.71
N ALA A 58 13.55 -3.38 6.28
CA ALA A 58 14.76 -2.61 6.03
C ALA A 58 14.99 -2.33 4.53
N ARG A 59 14.32 -3.10 3.65
CA ARG A 59 14.50 -3.05 2.20
C ARG A 59 13.14 -2.97 1.51
N ILE A 60 12.71 -1.76 1.21
CA ILE A 60 11.36 -1.50 0.68
C ILE A 60 11.45 -1.13 -0.78
N VAL A 61 10.60 -1.71 -1.62
CA VAL A 61 10.35 -1.26 -2.99
C VAL A 61 9.00 -0.56 -3.02
N SER A 62 8.97 0.66 -3.55
CA SER A 62 7.76 1.45 -3.76
C SER A 62 7.34 1.41 -5.23
N LEU A 63 6.11 1.00 -5.51
CA LEU A 63 5.57 0.90 -6.86
C LEU A 63 4.65 2.07 -7.25
N ALA A 64 4.76 3.21 -6.56
CA ALA A 64 4.09 4.45 -6.97
C ALA A 64 4.82 5.70 -6.45
N PRO A 65 4.75 6.85 -7.16
CA PRO A 65 5.26 8.12 -6.68
C PRO A 65 4.66 8.52 -5.32
N SER A 66 3.34 8.45 -5.15
CA SER A 66 2.66 8.79 -3.89
C SER A 66 3.19 8.00 -2.70
N ILE A 67 3.42 6.69 -2.88
CA ILE A 67 3.97 5.81 -1.83
C ILE A 67 5.42 6.21 -1.51
N THR A 68 6.22 6.50 -2.53
CA THR A 68 7.60 6.98 -2.37
C THR A 68 7.63 8.27 -1.55
N GLU A 69 6.78 9.24 -1.89
CA GLU A 69 6.66 10.51 -1.18
C GLU A 69 6.21 10.33 0.27
N MET A 70 5.22 9.46 0.53
CA MET A 70 4.80 9.13 1.90
C MET A 70 5.97 8.58 2.73
N LEU A 71 6.76 7.64 2.16
CA LEU A 71 7.89 7.04 2.85
C LEU A 71 8.99 8.06 3.14
N PHE A 72 9.29 8.96 2.20
CA PHE A 72 10.23 10.05 2.46
C PHE A 72 9.71 11.06 3.48
N ALA A 73 8.42 11.42 3.42
CA ALA A 73 7.80 12.36 4.37
C ALA A 73 7.87 11.86 5.83
N MET A 74 7.84 10.55 6.03
CA MET A 74 8.00 9.94 7.36
C MET A 74 9.44 9.54 7.70
N GLU A 75 10.43 10.02 6.92
CA GLU A 75 11.87 9.77 7.12
C GLU A 75 12.31 8.31 6.91
N ALA A 76 11.51 7.52 6.18
CA ALA A 76 11.82 6.14 5.82
C ALA A 76 12.57 5.99 4.49
N GLY A 77 13.03 7.08 3.88
CA GLY A 77 13.72 7.08 2.58
C GLY A 77 15.00 6.23 2.53
N ALA A 78 15.69 6.05 3.67
CA ALA A 78 16.84 5.16 3.75
C ALA A 78 16.48 3.69 3.53
N GLN A 79 15.26 3.27 3.86
CA GLN A 79 14.77 1.91 3.68
C GLN A 79 14.35 1.63 2.22
N LEU A 80 14.15 2.67 1.39
CA LEU A 80 13.82 2.51 -0.02
C LEU A 80 15.02 2.03 -0.82
N VAL A 81 14.91 0.82 -1.37
CA VAL A 81 15.94 0.18 -2.23
C VAL A 81 15.55 0.17 -3.70
N GLY A 82 14.28 0.48 -4.05
CA GLY A 82 13.81 0.58 -5.40
C GLY A 82 12.52 1.39 -5.50
N VAL A 83 12.35 2.10 -6.61
CA VAL A 83 11.19 2.95 -6.90
C VAL A 83 10.81 2.86 -8.38
N THR A 84 9.62 3.36 -8.76
CA THR A 84 9.22 3.39 -10.17
C THR A 84 9.97 4.48 -10.97
N ASP A 85 9.89 4.41 -12.30
CA ASP A 85 10.51 5.38 -13.21
C ASP A 85 10.00 6.81 -12.98
N PHE A 86 8.78 6.97 -12.46
CA PHE A 86 8.11 8.25 -12.24
C PHE A 86 8.29 8.81 -10.82
N CYS A 87 9.06 8.14 -9.97
CA CYS A 87 9.39 8.65 -8.64
C CYS A 87 10.56 9.64 -8.75
N ASP A 88 10.25 10.92 -8.78
CA ASP A 88 11.19 12.03 -8.96
C ASP A 88 11.23 13.00 -7.77
N TYR A 89 10.32 12.83 -6.81
CA TYR A 89 10.26 13.64 -5.59
C TYR A 89 10.29 12.76 -4.33
N PRO A 90 10.98 13.21 -3.26
CA PRO A 90 11.95 14.31 -3.25
C PRO A 90 13.17 13.99 -4.13
N PRO A 91 14.11 14.95 -4.37
CA PRO A 91 15.28 14.73 -5.25
C PRO A 91 16.08 13.46 -4.96
N GLU A 92 16.09 13.02 -3.72
CA GLU A 92 16.76 11.77 -3.29
C GLU A 92 16.14 10.52 -3.94
N ALA A 93 14.86 10.57 -4.33
CA ALA A 93 14.20 9.47 -5.04
C ALA A 93 14.82 9.20 -6.42
N LEU A 94 15.42 10.22 -7.04
CA LEU A 94 16.11 10.09 -8.32
C LEU A 94 17.34 9.19 -8.23
N THR A 95 17.95 9.07 -7.05
CA THR A 95 19.14 8.25 -6.82
C THR A 95 18.81 6.77 -6.59
N LYS A 96 17.52 6.43 -6.42
CA LYS A 96 17.11 5.06 -6.15
C LYS A 96 17.03 4.23 -7.43
N PRO A 97 17.38 2.93 -7.38
CA PRO A 97 17.21 2.01 -8.48
C PRO A 97 15.78 2.03 -9.01
N LYS A 98 15.64 2.03 -10.35
CA LYS A 98 14.33 2.03 -11.01
C LYS A 98 13.91 0.60 -11.33
N VAL A 99 12.68 0.25 -10.94
CA VAL A 99 12.10 -1.09 -11.15
C VAL A 99 11.04 -1.14 -12.26
N GLY A 100 10.91 -0.07 -13.03
CA GLY A 100 9.84 0.09 -14.02
C GLY A 100 8.58 0.71 -13.42
N TYR A 101 7.49 0.70 -14.20
CA TYR A 101 6.22 1.34 -13.76
C TYR A 101 5.06 0.32 -13.71
N SER A 102 4.16 0.29 -14.70
CA SER A 102 2.95 -0.58 -14.71
C SER A 102 3.25 -2.07 -14.89
N ASN A 103 4.44 -2.40 -15.32
CA ASN A 103 4.94 -3.76 -15.42
C ASN A 103 6.35 -3.79 -14.84
N PRO A 104 6.48 -3.88 -13.51
CA PRO A 104 7.78 -3.83 -12.87
C PRO A 104 8.68 -4.98 -13.38
N ASN A 105 9.95 -4.65 -13.58
CA ASN A 105 10.95 -5.64 -13.94
C ASN A 105 11.22 -6.54 -12.73
N LEU A 106 10.67 -7.76 -12.78
CA LEU A 106 10.77 -8.71 -11.66
C LEU A 106 12.22 -9.13 -11.37
N GLU A 107 13.08 -9.22 -12.39
CA GLU A 107 14.49 -9.56 -12.22
C GLU A 107 15.21 -8.48 -11.40
N THR A 108 15.03 -7.21 -11.80
CA THR A 108 15.56 -6.06 -11.05
C THR A 108 15.00 -6.02 -9.62
N LEU A 109 13.68 -6.24 -9.47
CA LEU A 109 13.03 -6.22 -8.17
C LEU A 109 13.60 -7.32 -7.25
N VAL A 110 13.75 -8.55 -7.75
CA VAL A 110 14.33 -9.67 -6.99
C VAL A 110 15.79 -9.41 -6.65
N ALA A 111 16.57 -8.85 -7.59
CA ALA A 111 18.00 -8.51 -7.33
C ALA A 111 18.16 -7.49 -6.20
N LEU A 112 17.16 -6.63 -5.98
CA LEU A 112 17.15 -5.70 -4.85
C LEU A 112 16.85 -6.38 -3.50
N GLN A 113 16.45 -7.65 -3.49
CA GLN A 113 16.13 -8.41 -2.27
C GLN A 113 15.23 -7.64 -1.29
N PRO A 114 14.04 -7.17 -1.71
CA PRO A 114 13.15 -6.44 -0.84
C PRO A 114 12.55 -7.38 0.23
N ASP A 115 12.37 -6.86 1.42
CA ASP A 115 11.60 -7.50 2.49
C ASP A 115 10.16 -6.95 2.57
N LEU A 116 9.85 -5.93 1.77
CA LEU A 116 8.50 -5.41 1.54
C LEU A 116 8.40 -4.71 0.19
N VAL A 117 7.33 -5.00 -0.55
CA VAL A 117 6.88 -4.22 -1.70
C VAL A 117 5.60 -3.50 -1.29
N VAL A 118 5.50 -2.19 -1.56
CA VAL A 118 4.27 -1.42 -1.35
C VAL A 118 3.75 -0.96 -2.71
N ALA A 119 2.48 -1.25 -2.98
CA ALA A 119 1.88 -1.03 -4.29
C ALA A 119 0.47 -0.44 -4.20
N PRO A 120 0.05 0.41 -5.15
CA PRO A 120 -1.34 0.83 -5.25
C PRO A 120 -2.20 -0.30 -5.80
N HIS A 121 -3.45 -0.38 -5.33
CA HIS A 121 -4.41 -1.44 -5.66
C HIS A 121 -4.62 -1.64 -7.17
N ASP A 122 -4.80 -0.55 -7.91
CA ASP A 122 -5.21 -0.61 -9.31
C ASP A 122 -4.02 -0.78 -10.28
N PHE A 123 -2.82 -0.97 -9.75
CA PHE A 123 -1.60 -0.84 -10.54
C PHE A 123 -0.89 -2.16 -10.84
N LEU A 124 -0.93 -3.10 -9.89
CA LEU A 124 -0.30 -4.39 -10.07
C LEU A 124 -1.25 -5.37 -10.75
N LYS A 125 -0.81 -5.92 -11.88
CA LYS A 125 -1.50 -7.03 -12.50
C LYS A 125 -1.51 -8.24 -11.56
N PRO A 126 -2.61 -9.01 -11.50
CA PRO A 126 -2.70 -10.17 -10.61
C PRO A 126 -1.57 -11.19 -10.78
N ASP A 127 -1.07 -11.37 -12.00
CA ASP A 127 0.04 -12.29 -12.28
C ASP A 127 1.36 -11.83 -11.65
N ILE A 128 1.58 -10.53 -11.50
CA ILE A 128 2.77 -9.97 -10.81
C ILE A 128 2.67 -10.26 -9.31
N ILE A 129 1.50 -10.05 -8.71
CA ILE A 129 1.28 -10.35 -7.28
C ILE A 129 1.57 -11.83 -7.01
N VAL A 130 1.02 -12.73 -7.83
CA VAL A 130 1.25 -14.17 -7.70
C VAL A 130 2.73 -14.54 -7.80
N LYS A 131 3.46 -13.91 -8.73
CA LYS A 131 4.91 -14.15 -8.87
C LYS A 131 5.69 -13.67 -7.65
N LEU A 132 5.36 -12.50 -7.11
CA LEU A 132 6.00 -11.99 -5.89
C LEU A 132 5.72 -12.88 -4.68
N GLU A 133 4.49 -13.38 -4.54
CA GLU A 133 4.12 -14.37 -3.51
C GLU A 133 4.92 -15.67 -3.63
N GLN A 134 5.06 -16.22 -4.85
CA GLN A 134 5.88 -17.42 -5.13
C GLN A 134 7.35 -17.21 -4.73
N LEU A 135 7.86 -15.99 -4.90
CA LEU A 135 9.19 -15.59 -4.50
C LEU A 135 9.31 -15.24 -3.00
N LYS A 136 8.20 -15.36 -2.24
CA LYS A 136 8.09 -15.01 -0.82
C LYS A 136 8.41 -13.55 -0.53
N ILE A 137 8.12 -12.66 -1.46
CA ILE A 137 8.26 -11.23 -1.32
C ILE A 137 6.90 -10.67 -0.90
N PRO A 138 6.72 -10.16 0.31
CA PRO A 138 5.44 -9.64 0.77
C PRO A 138 5.08 -8.36 0.02
N VAL A 139 3.82 -8.24 -0.41
CA VAL A 139 3.27 -7.07 -1.10
C VAL A 139 2.15 -6.48 -0.26
N PHE A 140 2.30 -5.23 0.17
CA PHE A 140 1.29 -4.46 0.90
C PHE A 140 0.55 -3.53 -0.06
N ILE A 141 -0.74 -3.73 -0.20
CA ILE A 141 -1.59 -3.02 -1.16
C ILE A 141 -2.27 -1.82 -0.49
N LEU A 142 -2.24 -0.67 -1.15
CA LEU A 142 -2.93 0.55 -0.75
C LEU A 142 -3.99 0.95 -1.78
N ALA A 143 -5.19 1.25 -1.31
CA ALA A 143 -6.30 1.72 -2.14
C ALA A 143 -6.84 3.06 -1.62
N ASP A 144 -6.46 4.15 -2.27
CA ASP A 144 -6.87 5.49 -1.89
C ASP A 144 -8.29 5.80 -2.38
N LYS A 145 -9.27 5.64 -1.49
CA LYS A 145 -10.68 5.94 -1.81
C LYS A 145 -11.07 7.39 -1.55
N ASN A 146 -10.34 8.07 -0.69
CA ASN A 146 -10.56 9.47 -0.31
C ASN A 146 -9.34 10.04 0.41
N VAL A 147 -9.37 11.35 0.68
CA VAL A 147 -8.25 12.06 1.33
C VAL A 147 -7.96 11.53 2.74
N GLU A 148 -8.97 11.12 3.50
CA GLU A 148 -8.76 10.54 4.85
C GLU A 148 -8.02 9.20 4.76
N GLY A 149 -8.28 8.39 3.72
CA GLY A 149 -7.54 7.15 3.45
C GLY A 149 -6.04 7.37 3.34
N ILE A 150 -5.62 8.45 2.68
CA ILE A 150 -4.20 8.82 2.56
C ILE A 150 -3.55 9.00 3.94
N PHE A 151 -4.24 9.66 4.87
CA PHE A 151 -3.72 9.87 6.22
C PHE A 151 -3.62 8.56 7.00
N VAL A 152 -4.60 7.67 6.83
CA VAL A 152 -4.58 6.31 7.40
C VAL A 152 -3.41 5.50 6.83
N HIS A 153 -3.15 5.61 5.52
CA HIS A 153 -2.01 4.94 4.86
C HIS A 153 -0.67 5.45 5.38
N ILE A 154 -0.50 6.77 5.52
CA ILE A 154 0.70 7.36 6.13
C ILE A 154 0.94 6.78 7.53
N GLN A 155 -0.09 6.73 8.37
CA GLN A 155 0.02 6.21 9.72
C GLN A 155 0.29 4.70 9.75
N THR A 156 -0.35 3.93 8.87
CA THR A 156 -0.18 2.48 8.78
C THR A 156 1.22 2.14 8.29
N LEU A 157 1.67 2.76 7.21
CA LEU A 157 3.04 2.59 6.72
C LEU A 157 4.06 3.00 7.80
N GLY A 158 3.84 4.13 8.48
CA GLY A 158 4.71 4.57 9.57
C GLY A 158 4.87 3.54 10.68
N ARG A 159 3.78 2.83 11.04
CA ARG A 159 3.84 1.73 12.01
C ARG A 159 4.60 0.52 11.47
N ILE A 160 4.41 0.17 10.19
CA ILE A 160 5.10 -0.94 9.53
C ILE A 160 6.60 -0.68 9.46
N VAL A 161 7.00 0.51 9.01
CA VAL A 161 8.42 0.85 8.76
C VAL A 161 9.16 1.37 9.99
N GLY A 162 8.46 1.49 11.14
CA GLY A 162 9.09 1.89 12.41
C GLY A 162 9.19 3.40 12.64
N HIS A 163 8.50 4.21 11.85
CA HIS A 163 8.49 5.68 11.91
C HIS A 163 7.15 6.27 12.38
N SER A 164 6.47 5.62 13.33
CA SER A 164 5.10 5.96 13.77
C SER A 164 4.95 7.42 14.19
N ALA A 165 5.85 7.93 15.04
CA ALA A 165 5.75 9.29 15.57
C ALA A 165 5.82 10.35 14.45
N LYS A 166 6.70 10.16 13.47
CA LYS A 166 6.81 11.06 12.33
C LYS A 166 5.60 10.96 11.42
N ALA A 167 5.13 9.75 11.14
CA ALA A 167 3.93 9.51 10.34
C ALA A 167 2.68 10.15 10.98
N ASP A 168 2.51 10.03 12.30
CA ASP A 168 1.41 10.67 13.01
C ASP A 168 1.48 12.20 12.92
N THR A 169 2.70 12.77 13.03
CA THR A 169 2.91 14.21 12.86
C THR A 169 2.54 14.67 11.45
N VAL A 170 3.00 13.96 10.41
CA VAL A 170 2.70 14.27 9.01
C VAL A 170 1.19 14.19 8.75
N ALA A 171 0.54 13.11 9.17
CA ALA A 171 -0.89 12.93 9.00
C ALA A 171 -1.71 14.02 9.71
N MET A 172 -1.31 14.42 10.91
CA MET A 172 -1.96 15.51 11.65
C MET A 172 -1.81 16.86 10.94
N GLN A 173 -0.62 17.17 10.45
CA GLN A 173 -0.37 18.42 9.71
C GLN A 173 -1.20 18.48 8.42
N LEU A 174 -1.26 17.39 7.66
CA LEU A 174 -2.06 17.31 6.44
C LEU A 174 -3.56 17.43 6.73
N ARG A 175 -4.09 16.76 7.77
CA ARG A 175 -5.48 16.94 8.21
C ARG A 175 -5.79 18.39 8.54
N HIS A 176 -4.90 19.07 9.26
CA HIS A 176 -5.08 20.48 9.59
C HIS A 176 -5.12 21.37 8.34
N GLN A 177 -4.24 21.12 7.37
CA GLN A 177 -4.23 21.87 6.11
C GLN A 177 -5.54 21.66 5.33
N VAL A 178 -6.01 20.40 5.21
CA VAL A 178 -7.27 20.08 4.54
C VAL A 178 -8.45 20.74 5.24
N ALA A 179 -8.53 20.68 6.57
CA ALA A 179 -9.59 21.34 7.35
C ALA A 179 -9.57 22.85 7.14
N THR A 180 -8.40 23.47 7.10
CA THR A 180 -8.25 24.91 6.81
C THR A 180 -8.77 25.27 5.42
N ILE A 181 -8.45 24.46 4.40
CA ILE A 181 -8.96 24.66 3.03
C ILE A 181 -10.48 24.52 3.01
N GLN A 182 -11.02 23.47 3.63
CA GLN A 182 -12.47 23.24 3.70
C GLN A 182 -13.20 24.42 4.35
N GLN A 183 -12.67 24.98 5.45
CA GLN A 183 -13.23 26.16 6.09
C GLN A 183 -13.22 27.39 5.18
N ARG A 184 -12.12 27.59 4.42
CA ARG A 184 -11.99 28.74 3.51
C ARG A 184 -12.95 28.70 2.33
N VAL A 185 -13.31 27.50 1.85
CA VAL A 185 -14.23 27.34 0.72
C VAL A 185 -15.68 27.11 1.16
N GLN A 186 -15.93 27.02 2.45
CA GLN A 186 -17.26 26.80 2.99
C GLN A 186 -18.22 27.95 2.56
N GLY A 187 -19.35 27.58 1.97
CA GLY A 187 -20.34 28.54 1.47
C GLY A 187 -20.00 29.19 0.13
N MET A 188 -18.86 28.88 -0.49
CA MET A 188 -18.56 29.31 -1.85
C MET A 188 -19.38 28.52 -2.86
N ALA A 189 -19.75 29.18 -3.97
CA ALA A 189 -20.44 28.49 -5.06
C ALA A 189 -19.53 27.43 -5.70
N PRO A 190 -20.07 26.24 -6.03
CA PRO A 190 -19.31 25.21 -6.73
C PRO A 190 -18.79 25.69 -8.08
N VAL A 191 -17.54 25.36 -8.40
CA VAL A 191 -16.93 25.65 -9.71
C VAL A 191 -16.89 24.36 -10.53
N ARG A 192 -17.22 24.47 -11.82
CA ARG A 192 -17.03 23.36 -12.75
C ARG A 192 -15.56 23.30 -13.14
N MET A 193 -14.93 22.15 -12.98
CA MET A 193 -13.51 21.93 -13.25
C MET A 193 -13.32 20.67 -14.08
N LEU A 194 -12.41 20.73 -15.04
CA LEU A 194 -11.88 19.55 -15.73
C LEU A 194 -10.43 19.35 -15.28
N TYR A 195 -10.17 18.18 -14.68
CA TYR A 195 -8.81 17.82 -14.31
C TYR A 195 -8.20 16.94 -15.40
N VAL A 196 -7.11 17.40 -16.02
CA VAL A 196 -6.41 16.71 -17.10
C VAL A 196 -5.09 16.16 -16.57
N LEU A 197 -4.95 14.83 -16.57
CA LEU A 197 -3.71 14.15 -16.21
C LEU A 197 -2.71 14.13 -17.37
N ASN A 198 -3.20 13.92 -18.58
CA ASN A 198 -2.40 13.92 -19.80
C ASN A 198 -3.21 14.47 -20.98
N SER A 199 -2.56 15.21 -21.85
CA SER A 199 -3.19 15.80 -23.02
C SER A 199 -3.13 14.90 -24.28
N HIS A 200 -2.15 13.99 -24.37
CA HIS A 200 -1.96 13.08 -25.52
C HIS A 200 -1.52 11.69 -25.08
N PRO A 201 -2.42 10.69 -25.02
CA PRO A 201 -3.88 10.81 -25.17
C PRO A 201 -4.50 11.65 -24.05
N LEU A 202 -5.70 12.20 -24.29
CA LEU A 202 -6.42 12.94 -23.27
C LEU A 202 -6.85 11.97 -22.17
N ILE A 203 -6.30 12.14 -20.98
CA ILE A 203 -6.65 11.40 -19.77
C ILE A 203 -7.18 12.38 -18.73
N THR A 204 -8.39 12.12 -18.27
CA THR A 204 -9.06 12.93 -17.25
C THR A 204 -9.48 12.09 -16.08
N VAL A 205 -9.71 12.71 -14.92
CA VAL A 205 -10.35 12.09 -13.76
C VAL A 205 -11.68 12.76 -13.51
N GLY A 206 -12.65 11.98 -13.06
CA GLY A 206 -13.99 12.43 -12.74
C GLY A 206 -14.77 11.34 -12.03
N PRO A 207 -15.99 11.63 -11.55
CA PRO A 207 -16.87 10.59 -11.06
C PRO A 207 -17.12 9.61 -12.20
N GLY A 208 -16.85 8.32 -11.93
CA GLY A 208 -17.15 7.20 -12.83
C GLY A 208 -18.67 6.96 -12.91
#